data_ae6e23287a6ebe0a047d84be3dd38266
#
_entry.id   ae6e23287a6ebe0a047d84be3dd38266
#
_cell.length_a   1.000
_cell.length_b   1.000
_cell.length_c   1.000
_cell.angle_alpha   90.00
_cell.angle_beta   90.00
_cell.angle_gamma   90.00
#
_symmetry.space_group_name_H-M   'P 1'
#
loop_
_entity.id
_entity.type
_entity.pdbx_description
1 polymer ?
#
loop_
_entity_poly.entity_id
_entity_poly.type
_entity_poly.pdbx_seq_one_letter_code
_entity_poly.pdbx_strand_id
1 'polypeptide(L)'
;MKKTVYRLALLMMLPAAAALSGCQKSLPVDEDGLLITTRRECFVSNFELLGNDFVSVRNGVPIIDTVAQTINVTVHVTTDLKNLYPQFTLATDCKLDPKITGKVDFSDLANPKTWTVVSGDRQIRKDYKVFVKVQ
;
A
#
# COMPACT_ATOMS: atom_id res chain seq x y z
N MET A 1 54.52 -20.13 -50.46
CA MET A 1 53.78 -18.89 -50.37
C MET A 1 52.25 -19.06 -50.11
N LYS A 2 51.77 -20.23 -49.84
CA LYS A 2 50.34 -20.43 -49.53
C LYS A 2 49.99 -20.56 -48.05
N LYS A 3 50.94 -20.38 -47.16
CA LYS A 3 50.77 -20.54 -45.70
C LYS A 3 50.54 -19.23 -44.94
N THR A 4 50.68 -18.09 -45.60
CA THR A 4 50.57 -16.78 -44.93
C THR A 4 49.18 -16.19 -44.95
N VAL A 5 48.34 -16.68 -45.87
CA VAL A 5 46.97 -16.14 -46.04
C VAL A 5 45.99 -16.68 -45.01
N TYR A 6 46.27 -17.87 -44.43
CA TYR A 6 45.36 -18.47 -43.44
C TYR A 6 45.55 -17.92 -42.01
N ARG A 7 46.61 -17.15 -41.77
CA ARG A 7 46.86 -16.55 -40.45
C ARG A 7 46.19 -15.19 -40.25
N LEU A 8 45.74 -14.56 -41.33
CA LEU A 8 45.04 -13.27 -41.23
C LEU A 8 43.53 -13.43 -41.13
N ALA A 9 42.98 -14.59 -41.52
CA ALA A 9 41.56 -14.83 -41.47
C ALA A 9 41.02 -15.27 -40.06
N LEU A 10 41.94 -15.62 -39.16
CA LEU A 10 41.56 -16.11 -37.82
C LEU A 10 41.52 -15.03 -36.74
N LEU A 11 41.80 -13.78 -37.08
CA LEU A 11 41.86 -12.67 -36.13
C LEU A 11 40.64 -11.74 -36.19
N MET A 12 39.61 -12.08 -36.96
CA MET A 12 38.43 -11.25 -37.13
C MET A 12 37.14 -11.92 -36.63
N MET A 13 37.21 -12.88 -35.75
CA MET A 13 36.04 -13.42 -35.09
C MET A 13 36.18 -13.26 -33.55
N LEU A 14 36.30 -12.02 -33.12
CA LEU A 14 35.93 -11.71 -31.75
C LEU A 14 34.45 -11.36 -31.78
N PRO A 15 33.56 -12.22 -31.29
CA PRO A 15 32.17 -11.81 -31.15
C PRO A 15 32.13 -10.65 -30.18
N ALA A 16 31.53 -9.59 -30.63
CA ALA A 16 30.99 -8.57 -29.75
C ALA A 16 29.95 -9.23 -28.83
N ALA A 17 30.41 -9.92 -27.80
CA ALA A 17 29.65 -10.21 -26.61
C ALA A 17 29.58 -8.89 -25.83
N ALA A 18 29.08 -7.85 -26.50
CA ALA A 18 28.76 -6.61 -25.87
C ALA A 18 27.50 -6.81 -25.03
N ALA A 19 27.72 -7.01 -23.74
CA ALA A 19 27.03 -6.25 -22.70
C ALA A 19 25.51 -6.07 -22.96
N LEU A 20 24.75 -7.14 -22.82
CA LEU A 20 23.39 -7.05 -22.33
C LEU A 20 23.43 -6.94 -20.80
N SER A 21 24.22 -6.02 -20.26
CA SER A 21 23.96 -5.47 -18.95
C SER A 21 22.75 -4.57 -19.08
N GLY A 22 21.58 -5.19 -19.19
CA GLY A 22 20.34 -4.50 -18.95
C GLY A 22 20.46 -3.88 -17.57
N CYS A 23 20.53 -2.55 -17.48
CA CYS A 23 20.32 -1.84 -16.26
C CYS A 23 18.89 -2.16 -15.81
N GLN A 24 18.71 -3.25 -15.09
CA GLN A 24 17.55 -3.40 -14.22
C GLN A 24 17.75 -2.37 -13.11
N LYS A 25 17.22 -1.16 -13.33
CA LYS A 25 17.02 -0.24 -12.24
C LYS A 25 16.03 -0.94 -11.32
N SER A 26 16.52 -1.56 -10.26
CA SER A 26 15.68 -2.00 -9.17
C SER A 26 14.98 -0.75 -8.64
N LEU A 27 13.64 -0.71 -8.77
CA LEU A 27 12.86 0.38 -8.22
C LEU A 27 13.01 0.36 -6.70
N PRO A 28 13.14 1.53 -6.05
CA PRO A 28 13.27 1.59 -4.61
C PRO A 28 12.00 1.05 -3.93
N VAL A 29 12.19 0.15 -2.98
CA VAL A 29 11.13 -0.41 -2.15
C VAL A 29 11.42 -0.12 -0.69
N ASP A 30 10.37 -0.09 0.13
CA ASP A 30 10.48 0.07 1.57
C ASP A 30 10.67 -1.29 2.28
N GLU A 31 10.67 -1.29 3.61
CA GLU A 31 10.81 -2.47 4.46
C GLU A 31 9.68 -3.51 4.28
N ASP A 32 8.52 -3.08 3.77
CA ASP A 32 7.37 -3.95 3.48
C ASP A 32 7.42 -4.49 2.03
N GLY A 33 8.44 -4.12 1.25
CA GLY A 33 8.57 -4.48 -0.16
C GLY A 33 7.66 -3.66 -1.07
N LEU A 34 7.10 -2.55 -0.60
CA LEU A 34 6.24 -1.65 -1.37
C LEU A 34 7.07 -0.59 -2.09
N LEU A 35 6.65 -0.29 -3.31
CA LEU A 35 7.33 0.68 -4.16
C LEU A 35 7.32 2.08 -3.51
N ILE A 36 8.51 2.70 -3.44
CA ILE A 36 8.65 4.12 -3.10
C ILE A 36 8.55 4.92 -4.39
N THR A 37 7.64 5.88 -4.43
CA THR A 37 7.39 6.75 -5.59
C THR A 37 7.64 8.20 -5.24
N THR A 38 7.39 9.12 -6.15
CA THR A 38 7.47 10.57 -5.91
C THR A 38 6.13 11.18 -5.48
N ARG A 39 5.09 10.35 -5.30
CA ARG A 39 3.76 10.84 -4.96
C ARG A 39 3.68 11.29 -3.51
N ARG A 40 3.10 12.46 -3.32
CA ARG A 40 2.97 13.12 -2.02
C ARG A 40 1.53 13.18 -1.51
N GLU A 41 0.56 12.78 -2.31
CA GLU A 41 -0.82 12.67 -1.85
C GLU A 41 -0.88 11.71 -0.66
N CYS A 42 -1.62 12.08 0.37
CA CYS A 42 -1.67 11.32 1.61
C CYS A 42 -3.05 11.51 2.25
N PHE A 43 -4.00 10.66 1.89
CA PHE A 43 -5.36 10.70 2.42
C PHE A 43 -6.07 9.35 2.27
N VAL A 44 -7.16 9.20 3.02
CA VAL A 44 -8.11 8.09 2.90
C VAL A 44 -9.26 8.55 2.00
N SER A 45 -9.55 7.80 0.94
CA SER A 45 -10.66 8.08 0.01
C SER A 45 -11.93 7.29 0.34
N ASN A 46 -11.79 6.11 0.93
CA ASN A 46 -12.92 5.30 1.40
C ASN A 46 -12.51 4.43 2.59
N PHE A 47 -13.49 4.04 3.38
CA PHE A 47 -13.32 3.15 4.53
C PHE A 47 -14.44 2.13 4.59
N GLU A 48 -14.10 0.87 4.80
CA GLU A 48 -15.05 -0.23 4.93
C GLU A 48 -14.82 -1.01 6.23
N LEU A 49 -15.88 -1.52 6.80
CA LEU A 49 -15.85 -2.49 7.88
C LEU A 49 -16.59 -3.76 7.47
N LEU A 50 -15.89 -4.86 7.48
CA LEU A 50 -16.48 -6.17 7.19
C LEU A 50 -16.59 -7.01 8.46
N GLY A 51 -17.67 -7.77 8.55
CA GLY A 51 -17.88 -8.76 9.60
C GLY A 51 -17.09 -10.06 9.37
N ASN A 52 -17.35 -11.05 10.20
CA ASN A 52 -16.73 -12.39 10.09
C ASN A 52 -17.02 -13.11 8.76
N ASP A 53 -18.12 -12.78 8.14
CA ASP A 53 -18.58 -13.30 6.84
C ASP A 53 -18.05 -12.48 5.67
N PHE A 54 -17.17 -11.51 5.93
CA PHE A 54 -16.64 -10.56 4.96
C PHE A 54 -17.70 -9.72 4.24
N VAL A 55 -18.87 -9.57 4.86
CA VAL A 55 -19.93 -8.67 4.40
C VAL A 55 -19.85 -7.35 5.15
N SER A 56 -20.15 -6.25 4.46
CA SER A 56 -20.18 -4.91 5.06
C SER A 56 -21.16 -4.84 6.21
N VAL A 57 -20.71 -4.34 7.35
CA VAL A 57 -21.55 -4.08 8.53
C VAL A 57 -21.92 -2.62 8.67
N ARG A 58 -21.53 -1.79 7.72
CA ARG A 58 -21.84 -0.35 7.73
C ARG A 58 -23.33 -0.10 7.57
N ASN A 59 -23.81 0.88 8.31
CA ASN A 59 -25.11 1.50 8.10
C ASN A 59 -24.90 2.87 7.45
N GLY A 60 -24.88 2.90 6.12
CA GLY A 60 -24.62 4.08 5.33
C GLY A 60 -23.16 4.31 4.94
N VAL A 61 -22.89 5.46 4.35
CA VAL A 61 -21.56 5.86 3.86
C VAL A 61 -20.74 6.45 5.01
N PRO A 62 -19.45 6.11 5.17
CA PRO A 62 -18.61 6.72 6.18
C PRO A 62 -18.37 8.20 5.86
N ILE A 63 -18.23 9.01 6.91
CA ILE A 63 -17.86 10.42 6.78
C ILE A 63 -16.37 10.52 7.01
N ILE A 64 -15.62 10.88 5.96
CA ILE A 64 -14.17 11.01 5.99
C ILE A 64 -13.81 12.49 5.87
N ASP A 65 -13.15 13.02 6.91
CA ASP A 65 -12.60 14.36 6.89
C ASP A 65 -11.08 14.27 6.72
N THR A 66 -10.59 14.65 5.55
CA THR A 66 -9.17 14.58 5.20
C THR A 66 -8.35 15.71 5.83
N VAL A 67 -8.99 16.77 6.31
CA VAL A 67 -8.36 17.90 7.01
C VAL A 67 -8.23 17.60 8.49
N ALA A 68 -9.33 17.21 9.14
CA ALA A 68 -9.33 16.79 10.55
C ALA A 68 -8.74 15.39 10.75
N GLN A 69 -8.56 14.62 9.67
CA GLN A 69 -8.05 13.24 9.70
C GLN A 69 -8.92 12.33 10.57
N THR A 70 -10.22 12.38 10.33
CA THR A 70 -11.19 11.55 11.04
C THR A 70 -12.04 10.73 10.08
N ILE A 71 -12.39 9.53 10.51
CA ILE A 71 -13.31 8.63 9.81
C ILE A 71 -14.43 8.30 10.79
N ASN A 72 -15.65 8.71 10.47
CA ASN A 72 -16.84 8.39 11.25
C ASN A 72 -17.65 7.34 10.50
N VAL A 73 -17.80 6.18 11.06
CA VAL A 73 -18.55 5.07 10.48
C VAL A 73 -19.65 4.62 11.42
N THR A 74 -20.85 4.46 10.89
CA THR A 74 -21.98 3.87 11.61
C THR A 74 -22.15 2.41 11.20
N VAL A 75 -22.38 1.54 12.17
CA VAL A 75 -22.59 0.11 11.94
C VAL A 75 -23.93 -0.32 12.51
N HIS A 76 -24.47 -1.45 12.03
CA HIS A 76 -25.71 -2.00 12.52
C HIS A 76 -25.61 -2.47 13.97
N VAL A 77 -26.69 -2.32 14.73
CA VAL A 77 -26.76 -2.69 16.15
C VAL A 77 -26.41 -4.17 16.44
N THR A 78 -26.59 -5.04 15.45
CA THR A 78 -26.28 -6.48 15.56
C THR A 78 -24.82 -6.82 15.25
N THR A 79 -23.98 -5.83 14.99
CA THR A 79 -22.60 -6.02 14.59
C THR A 79 -21.75 -6.54 15.74
N ASP A 80 -20.99 -7.61 15.50
CA ASP A 80 -19.94 -8.07 16.42
C ASP A 80 -18.71 -7.16 16.31
N LEU A 81 -18.64 -6.17 17.20
CA LEU A 81 -17.58 -5.16 17.19
C LEU A 81 -16.17 -5.71 17.51
N LYS A 82 -16.06 -6.92 18.08
CA LYS A 82 -14.78 -7.51 18.45
C LYS A 82 -14.06 -8.16 17.28
N ASN A 83 -14.79 -8.46 16.22
CA ASN A 83 -14.27 -9.27 15.12
C ASN A 83 -14.56 -8.61 13.77
N LEU A 84 -13.99 -7.43 13.54
CA LEU A 84 -14.18 -6.68 12.30
C LEU A 84 -12.91 -6.61 11.47
N TYR A 85 -13.07 -6.58 10.16
CA TYR A 85 -11.99 -6.38 9.20
C TYR A 85 -12.07 -4.96 8.62
N PRO A 86 -11.25 -4.02 9.11
CA PRO A 86 -11.20 -2.68 8.53
C PRO A 86 -10.46 -2.70 7.20
N GLN A 87 -10.99 -1.97 6.23
CA GLN A 87 -10.37 -1.79 4.91
C GLN A 87 -10.31 -0.31 4.58
N PHE A 88 -9.12 0.18 4.29
CA PHE A 88 -8.87 1.54 3.86
C PHE A 88 -8.61 1.58 2.36
N THR A 89 -9.26 2.49 1.67
CA THR A 89 -8.86 2.89 0.32
C THR A 89 -8.05 4.16 0.43
N LEU A 90 -6.78 4.09 0.08
CA LEU A 90 -5.82 5.18 0.23
C LEU A 90 -5.58 5.88 -1.11
N ALA A 91 -5.04 7.10 -1.05
CA ALA A 91 -4.47 7.73 -2.22
C ALA A 91 -3.40 6.84 -2.85
N THR A 92 -3.18 6.98 -4.16
CA THR A 92 -2.27 6.13 -4.93
C THR A 92 -0.87 6.10 -4.30
N ASP A 93 -0.30 4.90 -4.19
CA ASP A 93 1.03 4.61 -3.62
C ASP A 93 1.17 4.87 -2.12
N CYS A 94 0.10 5.28 -1.43
CA CYS A 94 0.10 5.34 0.02
C CYS A 94 0.12 3.94 0.65
N LYS A 95 0.67 3.88 1.85
CA LYS A 95 0.56 2.69 2.69
C LYS A 95 -0.05 3.02 4.06
N LEU A 96 -0.54 2.00 4.74
CA LEU A 96 -1.07 2.09 6.09
C LEU A 96 -0.04 1.57 7.10
N ASP A 97 0.15 2.32 8.18
CA ASP A 97 1.04 1.96 9.27
C ASP A 97 0.30 2.13 10.62
N PRO A 98 0.17 1.11 11.47
CA PRO A 98 0.60 -0.27 11.23
C PRO A 98 -0.24 -0.97 10.14
N LYS A 99 0.37 -1.93 9.48
CA LYS A 99 -0.32 -2.80 8.51
C LYS A 99 -1.43 -3.60 9.21
N ILE A 100 -2.60 -3.70 8.58
CA ILE A 100 -3.69 -4.52 9.08
C ILE A 100 -3.44 -5.97 8.65
N THR A 101 -3.36 -6.88 9.61
CA THR A 101 -3.06 -8.30 9.35
C THR A 101 -4.20 -9.25 9.69
N GLY A 102 -5.34 -8.73 10.12
CA GLY A 102 -6.48 -9.55 10.51
C GLY A 102 -7.60 -8.75 11.16
N LYS A 103 -8.33 -9.39 12.04
CA LYS A 103 -9.44 -8.78 12.77
C LYS A 103 -8.97 -7.72 13.75
N VAL A 104 -9.78 -6.69 13.91
CA VAL A 104 -9.57 -5.61 14.85
C VAL A 104 -10.80 -5.51 15.77
N ASP A 105 -10.55 -5.29 17.05
CA ASP A 105 -11.58 -5.08 18.06
C ASP A 105 -11.95 -3.58 18.12
N PHE A 106 -13.18 -3.26 17.79
CA PHE A 106 -13.78 -1.92 17.89
C PHE A 106 -14.79 -1.78 19.03
N SER A 107 -14.81 -2.70 20.00
CA SER A 107 -15.79 -2.68 21.09
C SER A 107 -15.61 -1.50 22.06
N ASP A 108 -14.42 -0.93 22.11
CA ASP A 108 -14.18 0.30 22.88
C ASP A 108 -14.56 1.53 22.04
N LEU A 109 -15.83 1.90 22.11
CA LEU A 109 -16.38 3.03 21.36
C LEU A 109 -15.94 4.40 21.89
N ALA A 110 -15.41 4.46 23.11
CA ALA A 110 -14.94 5.70 23.73
C ALA A 110 -13.56 6.12 23.21
N ASN A 111 -12.73 5.16 22.79
CA ASN A 111 -11.37 5.39 22.31
C ASN A 111 -11.26 5.02 20.83
N PRO A 112 -11.11 6.01 19.92
CA PRO A 112 -10.98 5.74 18.51
C PRO A 112 -9.70 4.97 18.21
N LYS A 113 -9.75 4.09 17.21
CA LYS A 113 -8.57 3.44 16.66
C LYS A 113 -7.84 4.40 15.73
N THR A 114 -6.52 4.37 15.74
CA THR A 114 -5.69 5.25 14.92
C THR A 114 -4.80 4.45 13.99
N TRP A 115 -4.74 4.87 12.74
CA TRP A 115 -3.77 4.39 11.74
C TRP A 115 -3.10 5.56 11.07
N THR A 116 -1.82 5.41 10.77
CA THR A 116 -1.07 6.40 10.02
C THR A 116 -1.10 6.06 8.53
N VAL A 117 -1.51 7.02 7.71
CA VAL A 117 -1.37 6.94 6.25
C VAL A 117 -0.04 7.56 5.88
N VAL A 118 0.76 6.85 5.07
CA VAL A 118 2.09 7.28 4.63
C VAL A 118 2.07 7.48 3.12
N SER A 119 2.55 8.63 2.66
CA SER A 119 2.60 8.97 1.22
C SER A 119 3.52 8.05 0.41
N GLY A 120 3.37 8.08 -0.91
CA GLY A 120 4.18 7.29 -1.84
C GLY A 120 5.68 7.57 -1.73
N ASP A 121 6.07 8.83 -1.45
CA ASP A 121 7.46 9.24 -1.23
C ASP A 121 7.96 8.99 0.21
N ARG A 122 7.10 8.44 1.08
CA ARG A 122 7.36 8.16 2.52
C ARG A 122 7.69 9.40 3.37
N GLN A 123 7.47 10.60 2.84
CA GLN A 123 7.81 11.85 3.53
C GLN A 123 6.64 12.43 4.34
N ILE A 124 5.40 12.11 3.97
CA ILE A 124 4.20 12.63 4.63
C ILE A 124 3.53 11.50 5.38
N ARG A 125 3.19 11.77 6.64
CA ARG A 125 2.48 10.86 7.54
C ARG A 125 1.28 11.58 8.13
N LYS A 126 0.10 10.96 8.09
CA LYS A 126 -1.14 11.51 8.63
C LYS A 126 -1.87 10.48 9.47
N ASP A 127 -2.14 10.82 10.72
CA ASP A 127 -2.82 9.94 11.66
C ASP A 127 -4.33 10.10 11.54
N TYR A 128 -4.99 9.07 11.04
CA TYR A 128 -6.44 9.02 10.93
C TYR A 128 -7.06 8.30 12.13
N LYS A 129 -8.04 8.94 12.75
CA LYS A 129 -8.82 8.37 13.85
C LYS A 129 -10.15 7.82 13.33
N VAL A 130 -10.41 6.55 13.61
CA VAL A 130 -11.65 5.87 13.23
C VAL A 130 -12.60 5.84 14.43
N PHE A 131 -13.74 6.50 14.29
CA PHE A 131 -14.82 6.50 15.25
C PHE A 131 -15.94 5.60 14.75
N VAL A 132 -16.30 4.63 15.55
CA VAL A 132 -17.42 3.71 15.26
C VAL A 132 -18.62 4.10 16.10
N LYS A 133 -19.77 4.19 15.47
CA LYS A 133 -21.06 4.43 16.12
C LYS A 133 -22.01 3.28 15.79
N VAL A 134 -22.75 2.79 16.76
CA VAL A 134 -23.77 1.77 16.58
C VAL A 134 -25.14 2.41 16.44
N GLN A 135 -25.89 2.00 15.43
CA GLN A 135 -27.24 2.51 15.17
C GLN A 135 -28.16 1.43 14.61
#